data_a1b80c4d472a82de60569567049d4bb9
#
_entry.id   a1b80c4d472a82de60569567049d4bb9
#
_cell.length_a   1.000
_cell.length_b   1.000
_cell.length_c   1.000
_cell.angle_alpha   90.00
_cell.angle_beta   90.00
_cell.angle_gamma   90.00
#
_symmetry.space_group_name_H-M   'P 1'
#
loop_
_entity.id
_entity.type
_entity.pdbx_description
1 polymer ?
#
loop_
_entity_poly.entity_id
_entity_poly.type
_entity_poly.pdbx_seq_one_letter_code
_entity_poly.pdbx_strand_id
1 'polypeptide(L)'
;MLAQHVEPSCTGTGTDGNRVQVMYAYEKGQASRLGAVADALRNEAANVDDVFAVSSAATGGGKRVRWVVDAQCRVSVVAVELPAGSLGNDPGVTFQAVRTAGHDRPDRKYLIFADALEMCGVGEIYDDTRRIGNSNDGTIRHSMMARVDVNCWLSDRGYHSTAAHELVHNLGGIQNNAPNSSEGGHCNDESDVMCYEDGGTWDTMRQMCTTLEEPLLDCRKDDYFHTAPLPGSYLALNWNTADSSFLDTVTALSPSTAPGPYEATAIMLSARGSSPVTISGALVNTATRRPVPGVTLSVRLRAKGSTLWSTTTVRPTTDSRGRFTANVYPSRSSYLQVVYDGSSALGPAFSTTPLVRVG
;
A
#
# COMPACT_ATOMS: atom_id res chain seq x y z
N MET A 1 7.24 -5.85 8.06
CA MET A 1 8.00 -4.63 7.74
C MET A 1 9.45 -4.76 8.12
N LEU A 2 10.31 -4.08 7.36
CA LEU A 2 11.73 -4.02 7.65
C LEU A 2 11.95 -3.30 8.99
N ALA A 3 12.89 -3.76 9.81
CA ALA A 3 13.29 -3.08 11.05
C ALA A 3 13.89 -1.67 10.77
N GLN A 4 14.34 -1.45 9.54
CA GLN A 4 14.77 -0.16 8.98
C GLN A 4 14.29 -0.09 7.54
N HIS A 5 13.84 1.10 7.11
CA HIS A 5 13.55 1.34 5.71
C HIS A 5 14.76 1.08 4.84
N VAL A 6 14.50 0.60 3.64
CA VAL A 6 15.54 0.53 2.62
C VAL A 6 15.89 1.95 2.16
N GLU A 7 17.19 2.23 2.00
CA GLU A 7 17.64 3.52 1.51
C GLU A 7 17.14 3.74 0.07
N PRO A 8 16.72 4.96 -0.32
CA PRO A 8 16.32 5.26 -1.69
C PRO A 8 17.40 4.89 -2.69
N SER A 9 17.00 4.41 -3.87
CA SER A 9 17.94 4.18 -4.95
C SER A 9 18.54 5.50 -5.43
N CYS A 10 19.87 5.63 -5.32
CA CYS A 10 20.62 6.84 -5.66
C CYS A 10 21.39 6.63 -6.97
N THR A 11 20.67 6.50 -8.07
CA THR A 11 21.25 6.26 -9.39
C THR A 11 21.34 7.55 -10.22
N GLY A 12 22.33 7.66 -11.08
CA GLY A 12 22.53 8.81 -11.97
C GLY A 12 22.74 10.12 -11.21
N THR A 13 22.09 11.18 -11.65
CA THR A 13 22.12 12.50 -10.99
C THR A 13 21.09 12.67 -9.89
N GLY A 14 20.26 11.65 -9.63
CA GLY A 14 19.12 11.74 -8.73
C GLY A 14 17.88 12.39 -9.35
N THR A 15 18.02 13.02 -10.52
CA THR A 15 16.96 13.79 -11.22
C THR A 15 16.82 13.46 -12.70
N ASP A 16 17.65 12.60 -13.25
CA ASP A 16 17.68 12.20 -14.67
C ASP A 16 16.79 10.98 -14.94
N GLY A 17 16.26 10.92 -16.16
CA GLY A 17 15.44 9.80 -16.64
C GLY A 17 14.10 9.68 -15.94
N ASN A 18 13.43 8.54 -16.14
CA ASN A 18 12.11 8.25 -15.57
C ASN A 18 12.18 8.10 -14.05
N ARG A 19 11.43 8.92 -13.32
CA ARG A 19 11.41 8.93 -11.85
C ARG A 19 10.05 9.29 -11.28
N VAL A 20 9.83 8.90 -10.04
CA VAL A 20 8.66 9.31 -9.26
C VAL A 20 9.05 10.54 -8.41
N GLN A 21 8.30 11.62 -8.55
CA GLN A 21 8.46 12.83 -7.74
C GLN A 21 7.41 12.88 -6.65
N VAL A 22 7.85 12.96 -5.41
CA VAL A 22 6.96 13.19 -4.27
C VAL A 22 6.61 14.68 -4.20
N MET A 23 5.33 14.99 -4.05
CA MET A 23 4.80 16.34 -3.94
C MET A 23 3.95 16.50 -2.70
N TYR A 24 4.00 17.69 -2.10
CA TYR A 24 3.05 18.16 -1.11
C TYR A 24 2.20 19.26 -1.75
N ALA A 25 0.90 19.01 -1.92
CA ALA A 25 -0.02 19.95 -2.52
C ALA A 25 -0.91 20.61 -1.46
N TYR A 26 -1.04 21.93 -1.55
CA TYR A 26 -1.92 22.74 -0.69
C TYR A 26 -2.58 23.85 -1.50
N GLU A 27 -3.68 24.38 -1.01
CA GLU A 27 -4.44 25.40 -1.74
C GLU A 27 -4.00 26.81 -1.40
N LYS A 28 -4.12 27.70 -2.37
CA LYS A 28 -3.91 29.14 -2.20
C LYS A 28 -4.81 29.69 -1.07
N GLY A 29 -4.18 30.41 -0.16
CA GLY A 29 -4.83 30.92 1.06
C GLY A 29 -4.63 30.04 2.28
N GLN A 30 -4.11 28.82 2.12
CA GLN A 30 -3.64 27.99 3.22
C GLN A 30 -2.14 28.22 3.45
N ALA A 31 -1.70 28.12 4.68
CA ALA A 31 -0.26 28.12 4.96
C ALA A 31 0.36 26.78 4.61
N SER A 32 1.46 26.78 3.88
CA SER A 32 2.21 25.54 3.62
C SER A 32 2.72 24.91 4.91
N ARG A 33 2.42 23.63 5.10
CA ARG A 33 2.92 22.81 6.21
C ARG A 33 4.16 21.99 5.83
N LEU A 34 4.74 22.20 4.64
CA LEU A 34 5.85 21.37 4.15
C LEU A 34 6.95 21.19 5.21
N GLY A 35 7.34 22.27 5.89
CA GLY A 35 8.40 22.20 6.92
C GLY A 35 8.08 21.27 8.07
N ALA A 36 6.80 21.07 8.37
CA ALA A 36 6.34 20.16 9.43
C ALA A 36 6.12 18.71 8.94
N VAL A 37 5.79 18.51 7.66
CA VAL A 37 5.38 17.20 7.15
C VAL A 37 6.41 16.54 6.24
N ALA A 38 7.44 17.24 5.78
CA ALA A 38 8.37 16.72 4.78
C ALA A 38 9.04 15.40 5.18
N ASP A 39 9.43 15.23 6.44
CA ASP A 39 10.05 13.99 6.91
C ASP A 39 9.02 12.85 7.01
N ALA A 40 7.78 13.17 7.36
CA ALA A 40 6.70 12.18 7.33
C ALA A 40 6.44 11.70 5.89
N LEU A 41 6.43 12.61 4.90
CA LEU A 41 6.26 12.25 3.49
C LEU A 41 7.44 11.46 2.92
N ARG A 42 8.66 11.70 3.39
CA ARG A 42 9.81 10.85 3.08
C ARG A 42 9.66 9.45 3.66
N ASN A 43 9.12 9.34 4.86
CA ASN A 43 8.81 8.05 5.47
C ASN A 43 7.73 7.30 4.69
N GLU A 44 6.70 8.00 4.19
CA GLU A 44 5.70 7.37 3.30
C GLU A 44 6.34 6.85 2.00
N ALA A 45 7.22 7.63 1.38
CA ALA A 45 7.98 7.17 0.22
C ALA A 45 8.88 5.95 0.54
N ALA A 46 9.46 5.91 1.73
CA ALA A 46 10.24 4.77 2.20
C ALA A 46 9.35 3.53 2.45
N ASN A 47 8.14 3.71 3.00
CA ASN A 47 7.15 2.63 3.12
C ASN A 47 6.78 2.04 1.75
N VAL A 48 6.52 2.91 0.76
CA VAL A 48 6.26 2.48 -0.62
C VAL A 48 7.43 1.66 -1.16
N ASP A 49 8.64 2.14 -0.96
CA ASP A 49 9.85 1.47 -1.45
C ASP A 49 10.07 0.10 -0.78
N ASP A 50 9.75 -0.02 0.51
CA ASP A 50 9.78 -1.29 1.24
C ASP A 50 8.78 -2.30 0.65
N VAL A 51 7.58 -1.86 0.26
CA VAL A 51 6.58 -2.72 -0.41
C VAL A 51 7.14 -3.31 -1.70
N PHE A 52 7.74 -2.48 -2.56
CA PHE A 52 8.38 -2.95 -3.80
C PHE A 52 9.58 -3.87 -3.53
N ALA A 53 10.42 -3.52 -2.57
CA ALA A 53 11.60 -4.30 -2.21
C ALA A 53 11.23 -5.70 -1.73
N VAL A 54 10.30 -5.82 -0.78
CA VAL A 54 9.87 -7.10 -0.22
C VAL A 54 9.12 -7.94 -1.25
N SER A 55 8.21 -7.33 -2.01
CA SER A 55 7.44 -8.03 -3.05
C SER A 55 8.33 -8.56 -4.17
N SER A 56 9.33 -7.78 -4.59
CA SER A 56 10.28 -8.23 -5.60
C SER A 56 11.20 -9.35 -5.10
N ALA A 57 11.64 -9.29 -3.84
CA ALA A 57 12.44 -10.33 -3.22
C ALA A 57 11.68 -11.66 -3.14
N ALA A 58 10.37 -11.62 -2.92
CA ALA A 58 9.50 -12.80 -2.91
C ALA A 58 9.43 -13.53 -4.25
N THR A 59 9.80 -12.86 -5.37
CA THR A 59 9.87 -13.43 -6.72
C THR A 59 11.31 -13.54 -7.24
N GLY A 60 12.31 -13.44 -6.35
CA GLY A 60 13.73 -13.66 -6.65
C GLY A 60 14.45 -12.46 -7.28
N GLY A 61 13.80 -11.30 -7.37
CA GLY A 61 14.36 -10.06 -7.91
C GLY A 61 14.66 -8.99 -6.86
N GLY A 62 15.06 -7.82 -7.33
CA GLY A 62 15.19 -6.62 -6.51
C GLY A 62 14.65 -5.42 -7.28
N LYS A 63 13.53 -4.85 -6.84
CA LYS A 63 12.92 -3.65 -7.43
C LYS A 63 12.74 -2.58 -6.37
N ARG A 64 13.04 -1.36 -6.74
CA ARG A 64 12.94 -0.17 -5.92
C ARG A 64 12.31 0.94 -6.75
N VAL A 65 11.52 1.78 -6.12
CA VAL A 65 11.00 2.96 -6.81
C VAL A 65 12.16 3.91 -7.15
N ARG A 66 12.19 4.38 -8.37
CA ARG A 66 13.19 5.33 -8.82
C ARG A 66 12.74 6.75 -8.47
N TRP A 67 12.98 7.13 -7.23
CA TRP A 67 12.61 8.45 -6.72
C TRP A 67 13.45 9.58 -7.31
N VAL A 68 12.87 10.77 -7.43
CA VAL A 68 13.68 11.99 -7.48
C VAL A 68 14.30 12.19 -6.11
N VAL A 69 15.64 12.28 -6.06
CA VAL A 69 16.39 12.44 -4.81
C VAL A 69 17.25 13.71 -4.85
N ASP A 70 17.57 14.24 -3.68
CA ASP A 70 18.49 15.36 -3.51
C ASP A 70 19.97 14.92 -3.54
N ALA A 71 20.87 15.87 -3.41
CA ALA A 71 22.32 15.60 -3.41
C ALA A 71 22.79 14.71 -2.24
N GLN A 72 21.98 14.52 -1.21
CA GLN A 72 22.21 13.63 -0.10
C GLN A 72 21.48 12.28 -0.25
N CYS A 73 20.99 11.98 -1.44
CA CYS A 73 20.21 10.77 -1.76
C CYS A 73 18.90 10.63 -0.97
N ARG A 74 18.36 11.71 -0.43
CA ARG A 74 17.07 11.72 0.25
C ARG A 74 15.97 11.98 -0.77
N VAL A 75 14.81 11.34 -0.62
CA VAL A 75 13.65 11.60 -1.46
C VAL A 75 13.29 13.09 -1.44
N SER A 76 13.27 13.70 -2.61
CA SER A 76 12.93 15.11 -2.79
C SER A 76 11.43 15.30 -2.67
N VAL A 77 10.99 16.14 -1.73
CA VAL A 77 9.58 16.53 -1.56
C VAL A 77 9.40 17.95 -2.02
N VAL A 78 8.58 18.17 -3.04
CA VAL A 78 8.34 19.49 -3.65
C VAL A 78 6.97 19.99 -3.20
N ALA A 79 6.90 21.23 -2.69
CA ALA A 79 5.62 21.88 -2.42
C ALA A 79 5.02 22.48 -3.70
N VAL A 80 3.72 22.35 -3.86
CA VAL A 80 2.94 23.02 -4.91
C VAL A 80 1.74 23.72 -4.31
N GLU A 81 1.64 25.02 -4.54
CA GLU A 81 0.45 25.82 -4.23
C GLU A 81 -0.51 25.75 -5.42
N LEU A 82 -1.70 25.26 -5.19
CA LEU A 82 -2.75 25.12 -6.19
C LEU A 82 -3.84 26.20 -6.00
N PRO A 83 -4.57 26.57 -7.04
CA PRO A 83 -5.75 27.43 -6.90
C PRO A 83 -6.74 26.90 -5.85
N ALA A 84 -7.44 27.78 -5.18
CA ALA A 84 -8.50 27.37 -4.23
C ALA A 84 -9.56 26.51 -4.93
N GLY A 85 -10.00 25.43 -4.29
CA GLY A 85 -10.95 24.45 -4.84
C GLY A 85 -10.29 23.36 -5.71
N SER A 86 -8.96 23.36 -5.85
CA SER A 86 -8.25 22.33 -6.63
C SER A 86 -8.12 20.99 -5.91
N LEU A 87 -8.24 20.96 -4.58
CA LEU A 87 -8.13 19.75 -3.77
C LEU A 87 -9.50 19.20 -3.32
N GLY A 88 -10.56 19.49 -4.09
CA GLY A 88 -11.89 18.90 -3.88
C GLY A 88 -11.96 17.40 -4.22
N ASN A 89 -13.18 16.88 -4.29
CA ASN A 89 -13.48 15.47 -4.53
C ASN A 89 -13.34 15.02 -6.00
N ASP A 90 -13.02 15.93 -6.93
CA ASP A 90 -12.70 15.60 -8.32
C ASP A 90 -11.17 15.56 -8.52
N PRO A 91 -10.57 14.38 -8.63
CA PRO A 91 -9.12 14.26 -8.82
C PRO A 91 -8.64 14.85 -10.14
N GLY A 92 -9.49 14.87 -11.18
CA GLY A 92 -9.15 15.46 -12.48
C GLY A 92 -8.86 16.96 -12.37
N VAL A 93 -9.57 17.68 -11.51
CA VAL A 93 -9.30 19.10 -11.21
C VAL A 93 -7.92 19.26 -10.54
N THR A 94 -7.59 18.40 -9.57
CA THR A 94 -6.29 18.40 -8.91
C THR A 94 -5.17 18.16 -9.93
N PHE A 95 -5.27 17.11 -10.72
CA PHE A 95 -4.23 16.72 -11.68
C PHE A 95 -4.03 17.80 -12.75
N GLN A 96 -5.11 18.40 -13.25
CA GLN A 96 -5.01 19.51 -14.19
C GLN A 96 -4.37 20.76 -13.56
N ALA A 97 -4.66 21.07 -12.30
CA ALA A 97 -4.05 22.18 -11.59
C ALA A 97 -2.54 21.96 -11.39
N VAL A 98 -2.12 20.74 -11.04
CA VAL A 98 -0.71 20.37 -10.90
C VAL A 98 0.03 20.49 -12.24
N ARG A 99 -0.57 20.01 -13.35
CA ARG A 99 -0.01 20.17 -14.70
C ARG A 99 0.13 21.65 -15.07
N THR A 100 -0.90 22.44 -14.79
CA THR A 100 -0.91 23.90 -15.06
C THR A 100 0.16 24.63 -14.23
N ALA A 101 0.48 24.14 -13.04
CA ALA A 101 1.57 24.66 -12.22
C ALA A 101 2.97 24.27 -12.73
N GLY A 102 3.07 23.60 -13.89
CA GLY A 102 4.32 23.25 -14.56
C GLY A 102 4.85 21.84 -14.22
N HIS A 103 4.07 21.01 -13.56
CA HIS A 103 4.44 19.65 -13.22
C HIS A 103 3.79 18.65 -14.21
N ASP A 104 4.26 18.67 -15.45
CA ASP A 104 3.78 17.81 -16.54
C ASP A 104 4.96 17.24 -17.35
N ARG A 105 6.03 16.85 -16.68
CA ARG A 105 7.18 16.25 -17.35
C ARG A 105 6.87 14.81 -17.76
N PRO A 106 7.16 14.43 -19.01
CA PRO A 106 6.87 13.10 -19.50
C PRO A 106 7.72 12.00 -18.84
N ASP A 107 8.88 12.34 -18.28
CA ASP A 107 9.77 11.44 -17.55
C ASP A 107 9.50 11.46 -16.03
N ARG A 108 8.30 11.89 -15.64
CA ARG A 108 7.86 11.94 -14.22
C ARG A 108 6.50 11.29 -14.03
N LYS A 109 6.40 10.58 -12.93
CA LYS A 109 5.14 10.31 -12.23
C LYS A 109 5.13 11.15 -10.97
N TYR A 110 3.97 11.66 -10.60
CA TYR A 110 3.85 12.52 -9.42
C TYR A 110 2.99 11.82 -8.36
N LEU A 111 3.62 11.49 -7.24
CA LEU A 111 2.92 11.03 -6.04
C LEU A 111 2.61 12.25 -5.18
N ILE A 112 1.35 12.64 -5.14
CA ILE A 112 0.85 13.88 -4.57
C ILE A 112 0.24 13.60 -3.21
N PHE A 113 0.84 14.10 -2.17
CA PHE A 113 0.27 14.14 -0.83
C PHE A 113 -0.49 15.46 -0.68
N ALA A 114 -1.82 15.38 -0.77
CA ALA A 114 -2.70 16.54 -0.77
C ALA A 114 -3.11 16.92 0.66
N ASP A 115 -3.01 18.21 1.00
CA ASP A 115 -3.48 18.74 2.29
C ASP A 115 -4.99 18.93 2.28
N ALA A 116 -5.70 17.81 2.11
CA ALA A 116 -7.13 17.71 1.97
C ALA A 116 -7.69 16.48 2.71
N LEU A 117 -9.02 16.39 2.84
CA LEU A 117 -9.74 15.32 3.54
C LEU A 117 -10.90 14.75 2.69
N GLU A 118 -10.84 14.90 1.38
CA GLU A 118 -11.96 14.60 0.48
C GLU A 118 -12.01 13.13 0.08
N MET A 119 -10.84 12.47 0.00
CA MET A 119 -10.70 11.06 -0.39
C MET A 119 -9.54 10.40 0.36
N CYS A 120 -9.38 9.10 0.23
CA CYS A 120 -8.18 8.43 0.70
C CYS A 120 -7.07 8.54 -0.34
N GLY A 121 -7.31 7.97 -1.53
CA GLY A 121 -6.38 8.07 -2.63
C GLY A 121 -7.05 7.86 -3.98
N VAL A 122 -6.33 8.17 -5.05
CA VAL A 122 -6.69 7.93 -6.44
C VAL A 122 -5.46 8.03 -7.33
N GLY A 123 -5.26 7.05 -8.21
CA GLY A 123 -4.16 7.02 -9.20
C GLY A 123 -4.70 6.96 -10.63
N GLU A 124 -4.06 7.70 -11.54
CA GLU A 124 -4.31 7.56 -12.97
C GLU A 124 -3.78 6.21 -13.45
N ILE A 125 -4.53 5.53 -14.32
CA ILE A 125 -4.13 4.29 -14.99
C ILE A 125 -4.62 4.30 -16.43
N TYR A 126 -3.84 3.71 -17.33
CA TYR A 126 -4.28 3.34 -18.68
C TYR A 126 -4.50 1.83 -18.75
N ASP A 127 -5.64 1.41 -19.25
CA ASP A 127 -5.87 0.01 -19.61
C ASP A 127 -5.08 -0.32 -20.89
N ASP A 128 -3.85 -0.76 -20.70
CA ASP A 128 -2.90 -1.05 -21.77
C ASP A 128 -2.03 -2.26 -21.38
N THR A 129 -2.30 -3.39 -21.99
CA THR A 129 -1.63 -4.66 -21.68
C THR A 129 -0.34 -4.91 -22.49
N ARG A 130 0.05 -4.00 -23.37
CA ARG A 130 1.27 -4.14 -24.18
C ARG A 130 2.52 -4.13 -23.30
N ARG A 131 3.40 -5.09 -23.49
CA ARG A 131 4.69 -5.13 -22.78
C ARG A 131 5.68 -4.08 -23.29
N ILE A 132 5.62 -3.73 -24.56
CA ILE A 132 6.52 -2.75 -25.19
C ILE A 132 5.71 -1.53 -25.56
N GLY A 133 6.21 -0.36 -25.19
CA GLY A 133 5.55 0.92 -25.43
C GLY A 133 4.23 1.04 -24.67
N ASN A 134 4.18 0.48 -23.46
CA ASN A 134 3.03 0.57 -22.57
C ASN A 134 2.75 2.03 -22.20
N SER A 135 1.48 2.38 -22.20
CA SER A 135 1.02 3.74 -21.88
C SER A 135 1.35 4.16 -20.44
N ASN A 136 1.44 3.19 -19.54
CA ASN A 136 1.78 3.43 -18.14
C ASN A 136 3.29 3.54 -17.90
N ASP A 137 4.14 3.18 -18.87
CA ASP A 137 5.60 3.26 -18.74
C ASP A 137 6.24 4.36 -19.58
N GLY A 138 5.46 5.02 -20.36
CA GLY A 138 5.97 5.96 -21.36
C GLY A 138 5.34 7.34 -21.29
N THR A 139 5.79 8.12 -22.22
CA THR A 139 5.54 9.53 -22.38
C THR A 139 4.45 9.74 -23.44
N ILE A 140 3.21 9.33 -23.15
CA ILE A 140 2.24 9.37 -24.25
C ILE A 140 1.68 10.77 -24.48
N ARG A 141 1.26 11.47 -23.45
CA ARG A 141 0.71 12.82 -23.57
C ARG A 141 0.97 13.69 -22.35
N HIS A 142 0.85 13.12 -21.17
CA HIS A 142 0.94 13.80 -19.87
C HIS A 142 1.64 12.91 -18.86
N SER A 143 2.24 13.54 -17.85
CA SER A 143 2.68 12.82 -16.66
C SER A 143 1.48 12.17 -15.98
N MET A 144 1.67 10.97 -15.43
CA MET A 144 0.67 10.31 -14.61
C MET A 144 0.80 10.74 -13.16
N MET A 145 -0.33 10.85 -12.49
CA MET A 145 -0.43 11.38 -11.14
C MET A 145 -1.20 10.42 -10.24
N ALA A 146 -0.76 10.36 -8.99
CA ALA A 146 -1.43 9.70 -7.89
C ALA A 146 -1.61 10.72 -6.76
N ARG A 147 -2.80 10.78 -6.15
CA ARG A 147 -3.11 11.67 -5.03
C ARG A 147 -3.47 10.84 -3.81
N VAL A 148 -2.94 11.23 -2.66
CA VAL A 148 -3.28 10.68 -1.34
C VAL A 148 -3.59 11.83 -0.41
N ASP A 149 -4.75 11.82 0.24
CA ASP A 149 -5.16 12.87 1.17
C ASP A 149 -4.64 12.62 2.59
N VAL A 150 -4.62 13.67 3.40
CA VAL A 150 -3.98 13.69 4.71
C VAL A 150 -4.49 12.63 5.70
N ASN A 151 -5.76 12.22 5.58
CA ASN A 151 -6.35 11.15 6.39
C ASN A 151 -5.76 9.76 6.10
N CYS A 152 -5.03 9.61 4.99
CA CYS A 152 -4.39 8.38 4.57
C CYS A 152 -2.87 8.46 4.46
N TRP A 153 -2.23 9.59 4.79
CA TRP A 153 -0.78 9.71 4.77
C TRP A 153 -0.09 8.95 5.88
N LEU A 154 -0.56 9.11 7.09
CA LEU A 154 0.17 8.72 8.30
C LEU A 154 -0.57 7.64 9.09
N SER A 155 -1.71 7.19 8.57
CA SER A 155 -2.62 6.33 9.31
C SER A 155 -2.26 4.86 9.24
N ASP A 156 -1.57 4.42 8.21
CA ASP A 156 -1.34 2.99 7.94
C ASP A 156 0.13 2.62 7.98
N ARG A 157 0.65 2.57 9.18
CA ARG A 157 1.98 2.01 9.42
C ARG A 157 2.02 0.54 9.02
N GLY A 158 2.10 0.27 7.69
CA GLY A 158 2.52 -1.00 7.18
C GLY A 158 1.47 -2.04 6.84
N TYR A 159 0.19 -1.70 6.82
CA TYR A 159 -0.86 -2.67 6.49
C TYR A 159 -1.58 -2.38 5.18
N HIS A 160 -1.68 -1.12 4.81
CA HIS A 160 -2.14 -0.64 3.51
C HIS A 160 -1.38 0.64 3.20
N SER A 161 -0.37 0.56 2.35
CA SER A 161 0.21 1.78 1.82
C SER A 161 -0.70 2.32 0.73
N THR A 162 -1.62 3.21 1.08
CA THR A 162 -2.41 3.94 0.07
C THR A 162 -1.50 4.57 -0.99
N ALA A 163 -0.35 5.10 -0.56
CA ALA A 163 0.63 5.67 -1.48
C ALA A 163 1.23 4.62 -2.45
N ALA A 164 1.47 3.38 -1.98
CA ALA A 164 1.91 2.29 -2.86
C ALA A 164 0.80 1.87 -3.82
N HIS A 165 -0.44 1.74 -3.32
CA HIS A 165 -1.61 1.42 -4.11
C HIS A 165 -1.77 2.41 -5.28
N GLU A 166 -1.82 3.70 -4.99
CA GLU A 166 -2.03 4.74 -6.00
C GLU A 166 -0.84 4.84 -6.98
N LEU A 167 0.38 4.60 -6.50
CA LEU A 167 1.54 4.54 -7.39
C LEU A 167 1.48 3.32 -8.31
N VAL A 168 1.01 2.16 -7.84
CA VAL A 168 0.85 0.96 -8.67
C VAL A 168 -0.12 1.20 -9.81
N HIS A 169 -1.22 1.94 -9.61
CA HIS A 169 -2.06 2.39 -10.72
C HIS A 169 -1.25 3.15 -11.77
N ASN A 170 -0.43 4.10 -11.36
CA ASN A 170 0.43 4.83 -12.30
C ASN A 170 1.46 3.93 -13.01
N LEU A 171 1.83 2.81 -12.41
CA LEU A 171 2.70 1.82 -13.03
C LEU A 171 1.96 0.79 -13.90
N GLY A 172 0.60 0.91 -13.98
CA GLY A 172 -0.26 0.06 -14.82
C GLY A 172 -0.79 -1.21 -14.17
N GLY A 173 -0.81 -1.29 -12.87
CA GLY A 173 -1.52 -2.34 -12.11
C GLY A 173 -2.85 -1.81 -11.57
N ILE A 174 -3.98 -2.46 -11.84
CA ILE A 174 -4.20 -3.76 -12.46
C ILE A 174 -4.92 -3.55 -13.80
N GLN A 175 -4.52 -4.31 -14.82
CA GLN A 175 -5.18 -4.25 -16.13
C GLN A 175 -6.51 -5.02 -16.10
N ASN A 176 -7.50 -4.57 -16.88
CA ASN A 176 -8.85 -5.15 -16.85
C ASN A 176 -8.89 -6.64 -17.22
N ASN A 177 -7.95 -7.13 -18.02
CA ASN A 177 -7.87 -8.53 -18.40
C ASN A 177 -6.92 -9.38 -17.55
N ALA A 178 -6.42 -8.85 -16.43
CA ALA A 178 -5.62 -9.63 -15.48
C ALA A 178 -6.47 -10.75 -14.85
N PRO A 179 -5.85 -11.88 -14.43
CA PRO A 179 -6.58 -13.06 -13.97
C PRO A 179 -7.60 -12.81 -12.86
N ASN A 180 -7.29 -11.94 -11.91
CA ASN A 180 -8.16 -11.66 -10.77
C ASN A 180 -8.66 -10.20 -10.75
N SER A 181 -8.65 -9.53 -11.91
CA SER A 181 -9.12 -8.15 -12.03
C SER A 181 -10.60 -7.99 -11.71
N SER A 182 -10.95 -6.92 -11.00
CA SER A 182 -12.33 -6.45 -10.85
C SER A 182 -12.88 -5.74 -12.09
N GLU A 183 -12.04 -5.52 -13.12
CA GLU A 183 -12.27 -4.63 -14.26
C GLU A 183 -12.45 -3.15 -13.86
N GLY A 184 -12.19 -2.82 -12.60
CA GLY A 184 -12.23 -1.46 -12.05
C GLY A 184 -10.83 -0.93 -11.66
N GLY A 185 -9.77 -1.58 -12.13
CA GLY A 185 -8.38 -1.24 -11.76
C GLY A 185 -7.88 -1.93 -10.50
N HIS A 186 -8.67 -2.83 -9.92
CA HIS A 186 -8.34 -3.56 -8.68
C HIS A 186 -8.44 -5.07 -8.89
N CYS A 187 -8.09 -5.84 -7.85
CA CYS A 187 -8.22 -7.29 -7.86
C CYS A 187 -9.16 -7.78 -6.76
N ASN A 188 -9.61 -9.01 -6.90
CA ASN A 188 -10.53 -9.64 -5.96
C ASN A 188 -9.86 -10.64 -5.00
N ASP A 189 -8.55 -10.79 -5.07
CA ASP A 189 -7.76 -11.56 -4.10
C ASP A 189 -7.58 -10.74 -2.84
N GLU A 190 -8.32 -11.04 -1.77
CA GLU A 190 -8.13 -10.33 -0.51
C GLU A 190 -6.72 -10.58 0.05
N SER A 191 -6.16 -9.63 0.81
CA SER A 191 -4.80 -9.62 1.31
C SER A 191 -3.73 -9.30 0.25
N ASP A 192 -3.97 -8.23 -0.48
CA ASP A 192 -3.08 -7.64 -1.48
C ASP A 192 -3.23 -6.10 -1.44
N VAL A 193 -2.17 -5.38 -1.75
CA VAL A 193 -2.19 -3.91 -1.76
C VAL A 193 -3.26 -3.35 -2.71
N MET A 194 -3.49 -4.02 -3.85
CA MET A 194 -4.42 -3.56 -4.90
C MET A 194 -5.82 -4.13 -4.81
N CYS A 195 -6.07 -5.05 -3.87
CA CYS A 195 -7.32 -5.81 -3.87
C CYS A 195 -8.29 -5.31 -2.80
N TYR A 196 -9.46 -4.86 -3.23
CA TYR A 196 -10.60 -4.57 -2.36
C TYR A 196 -11.89 -4.54 -3.18
N GLU A 197 -13.04 -4.62 -2.50
CA GLU A 197 -14.37 -4.55 -3.13
C GLU A 197 -14.62 -3.13 -3.67
N ASP A 198 -14.50 -2.95 -4.96
CA ASP A 198 -14.67 -1.66 -5.67
C ASP A 198 -16.02 -1.53 -6.41
N GLY A 199 -16.86 -2.55 -6.34
CA GLY A 199 -18.12 -2.61 -7.07
C GLY A 199 -17.98 -3.00 -8.56
N GLY A 200 -16.80 -3.52 -8.95
CA GLY A 200 -16.55 -4.05 -10.29
C GLY A 200 -17.31 -5.33 -10.61
N THR A 201 -16.83 -6.10 -11.60
CA THR A 201 -17.55 -7.28 -12.14
C THR A 201 -17.65 -8.45 -11.18
N TRP A 202 -16.90 -8.43 -10.06
CA TRP A 202 -16.88 -9.52 -9.08
C TRP A 202 -17.65 -9.13 -7.82
N ASP A 203 -18.72 -9.87 -7.53
CA ASP A 203 -19.57 -9.63 -6.35
C ASP A 203 -18.92 -10.04 -5.01
N THR A 204 -17.78 -10.72 -5.03
CA THR A 204 -17.16 -11.25 -3.81
C THR A 204 -15.64 -11.26 -3.85
N MET A 205 -15.04 -10.69 -2.80
CA MET A 205 -13.62 -10.85 -2.52
C MET A 205 -13.31 -12.31 -2.18
N ARG A 206 -12.18 -12.80 -2.68
CA ARG A 206 -11.69 -14.16 -2.42
C ARG A 206 -10.49 -14.10 -1.49
N GLN A 207 -10.52 -14.87 -0.42
CA GLN A 207 -9.37 -15.03 0.46
C GLN A 207 -8.39 -16.02 -0.16
N MET A 208 -7.62 -15.58 -1.14
CA MET A 208 -6.67 -16.42 -1.88
C MET A 208 -5.29 -16.44 -1.24
N CYS A 209 -4.93 -15.37 -0.55
CA CYS A 209 -3.64 -15.19 0.11
C CYS A 209 -3.77 -15.10 1.63
N THR A 210 -2.66 -15.24 2.30
CA THR A 210 -2.63 -15.06 3.75
C THR A 210 -2.65 -13.58 4.08
N THR A 211 -3.18 -13.23 5.26
CA THR A 211 -3.18 -11.83 5.72
C THR A 211 -1.77 -11.24 5.91
N LEU A 212 -0.72 -12.06 5.85
CA LEU A 212 0.67 -11.60 5.85
C LEU A 212 1.09 -10.94 4.53
N GLU A 213 0.35 -11.20 3.46
CA GLU A 213 0.61 -10.66 2.13
C GLU A 213 -0.12 -9.35 1.87
N GLU A 214 -1.04 -8.93 2.75
CA GLU A 214 -1.82 -7.69 2.62
C GLU A 214 -0.96 -6.42 2.35
N PRO A 215 0.25 -6.28 2.92
CA PRO A 215 1.13 -5.15 2.59
C PRO A 215 1.98 -5.36 1.33
N LEU A 216 1.83 -6.49 0.62
CA LEU A 216 2.66 -6.84 -0.53
C LEU A 216 1.91 -6.66 -1.85
N LEU A 217 2.69 -6.56 -2.92
CA LEU A 217 2.19 -6.52 -4.29
C LEU A 217 1.92 -7.93 -4.78
N ASP A 218 0.80 -8.11 -5.47
CA ASP A 218 0.44 -9.30 -6.23
C ASP A 218 0.63 -10.59 -5.43
N CYS A 219 -0.31 -10.84 -4.55
CA CYS A 219 -0.20 -11.92 -3.56
C CYS A 219 0.00 -13.31 -4.20
N ARG A 220 -0.59 -13.56 -5.36
CA ARG A 220 -0.43 -14.81 -6.13
C ARG A 220 0.67 -14.73 -7.18
N LYS A 221 1.22 -13.57 -7.43
CA LYS A 221 2.28 -13.34 -8.41
C LYS A 221 1.83 -13.59 -9.86
N ASP A 222 0.55 -13.38 -10.17
CA ASP A 222 -0.04 -13.69 -11.47
C ASP A 222 -0.86 -12.55 -12.13
N ASP A 223 -1.12 -11.45 -11.40
CA ASP A 223 -1.98 -10.35 -11.85
C ASP A 223 -1.23 -9.14 -12.42
N TYR A 224 -0.26 -8.60 -11.68
CA TYR A 224 0.37 -7.32 -12.06
C TYR A 224 1.84 -7.15 -11.67
N PHE A 225 2.42 -7.99 -10.78
CA PHE A 225 3.80 -7.80 -10.32
C PHE A 225 4.56 -9.10 -10.10
N HIS A 226 5.55 -9.39 -10.95
CA HIS A 226 6.45 -10.53 -10.80
C HIS A 226 7.81 -10.25 -11.45
N THR A 227 8.92 -10.34 -10.73
CA THR A 227 10.27 -10.03 -11.25
C THR A 227 10.83 -11.08 -12.21
N ALA A 228 10.30 -12.31 -12.19
CA ALA A 228 10.71 -13.41 -13.04
C ALA A 228 9.51 -14.31 -13.43
N PRO A 229 8.51 -13.79 -14.16
CA PRO A 229 7.30 -14.53 -14.48
C PRO A 229 7.61 -15.79 -15.31
N LEU A 230 6.88 -16.87 -15.05
CA LEU A 230 7.04 -18.12 -15.80
C LEU A 230 6.71 -17.90 -17.28
N PRO A 231 7.48 -18.49 -18.21
CA PRO A 231 7.19 -18.43 -19.64
C PRO A 231 5.75 -18.88 -19.94
N GLY A 232 5.01 -18.06 -20.68
CA GLY A 232 3.61 -18.33 -21.05
C GLY A 232 2.58 -17.92 -19.99
N SER A 233 2.98 -17.45 -18.81
CA SER A 233 2.05 -16.87 -17.85
C SER A 233 1.52 -15.52 -18.33
N TYR A 234 0.46 -15.03 -17.69
CA TYR A 234 -0.14 -13.73 -18.00
C TYR A 234 0.92 -12.61 -17.99
N LEU A 235 1.71 -12.49 -16.91
CA LEU A 235 2.74 -11.46 -16.76
C LEU A 235 3.96 -11.64 -17.67
N ALA A 236 4.18 -12.83 -18.21
CA ALA A 236 5.19 -13.05 -19.25
C ALA A 236 4.74 -12.55 -20.64
N LEU A 237 3.43 -12.46 -20.88
CA LEU A 237 2.83 -12.10 -22.16
C LEU A 237 2.26 -10.69 -22.20
N ASN A 238 1.83 -10.16 -21.06
CA ASN A 238 1.20 -8.85 -20.92
C ASN A 238 2.07 -7.90 -20.08
N TRP A 239 1.55 -6.69 -19.84
CA TRP A 239 2.23 -5.71 -18.99
C TRP A 239 2.43 -6.26 -17.57
N ASN A 240 3.57 -5.97 -17.04
CA ASN A 240 4.01 -6.36 -15.71
C ASN A 240 4.65 -5.12 -15.06
N THR A 241 4.08 -4.63 -13.98
CA THR A 241 4.56 -3.41 -13.31
C THR A 241 6.02 -3.52 -12.84
N ALA A 242 6.52 -4.76 -12.62
CA ALA A 242 7.93 -4.98 -12.31
C ALA A 242 8.88 -4.63 -13.47
N ASP A 243 8.37 -4.50 -14.70
CA ASP A 243 9.17 -4.11 -15.89
C ASP A 243 9.18 -2.58 -16.09
N SER A 244 8.48 -1.81 -15.25
CA SER A 244 8.40 -0.36 -15.40
C SER A 244 9.76 0.32 -15.30
N SER A 245 10.02 1.26 -16.20
CA SER A 245 11.23 2.10 -16.23
C SER A 245 11.30 3.13 -15.08
N PHE A 246 10.22 3.27 -14.33
CA PHE A 246 10.17 4.05 -13.09
C PHE A 246 10.63 3.26 -11.85
N LEU A 247 11.05 2.01 -12.07
CA LEU A 247 11.68 1.17 -11.05
C LEU A 247 13.16 0.94 -11.37
N ASP A 248 14.01 1.04 -10.37
CA ASP A 248 15.39 0.57 -10.46
C ASP A 248 15.45 -0.94 -10.19
N THR A 249 16.28 -1.64 -10.96
CA THR A 249 16.68 -2.99 -10.64
C THR A 249 17.93 -2.92 -9.78
N VAL A 250 17.83 -3.37 -8.55
CA VAL A 250 18.94 -3.43 -7.61
C VAL A 250 19.31 -4.88 -7.36
N THR A 251 20.50 -5.12 -6.86
CA THR A 251 20.85 -6.45 -6.34
C THR A 251 19.79 -6.84 -5.33
N ALA A 252 19.18 -8.03 -5.49
CA ALA A 252 18.20 -8.52 -4.54
C ALA A 252 18.74 -8.35 -3.12
N LEU A 253 17.89 -7.89 -2.21
CA LEU A 253 18.26 -7.73 -0.81
C LEU A 253 18.93 -9.03 -0.36
N SER A 254 20.20 -8.95 0.05
CA SER A 254 20.86 -10.11 0.59
C SER A 254 20.02 -10.65 1.76
N PRO A 255 19.91 -11.98 1.93
CA PRO A 255 19.19 -12.54 3.07
C PRO A 255 19.64 -12.01 4.44
N SER A 256 20.83 -11.39 4.50
CA SER A 256 21.37 -10.74 5.70
C SER A 256 20.92 -9.29 5.89
N THR A 257 20.35 -8.65 4.87
CA THR A 257 19.73 -7.30 4.94
C THR A 257 18.21 -7.36 4.76
N ALA A 258 17.69 -8.44 4.17
CA ALA A 258 16.32 -8.79 4.44
C ALA A 258 16.15 -8.92 5.97
N PRO A 259 15.06 -8.41 6.56
CA PRO A 259 14.75 -8.75 7.95
C PRO A 259 14.90 -10.27 8.03
N GLY A 260 15.69 -10.73 8.99
CA GLY A 260 15.93 -12.17 9.17
C GLY A 260 14.58 -12.87 9.13
N PRO A 261 14.48 -14.14 8.70
CA PRO A 261 13.22 -14.80 8.56
C PRO A 261 12.49 -14.63 9.89
N TYR A 262 11.54 -13.67 9.91
CA TYR A 262 10.64 -13.56 11.04
C TYR A 262 9.98 -14.91 11.18
N GLU A 263 10.03 -15.48 12.36
CA GLU A 263 9.20 -16.64 12.60
C GLU A 263 7.75 -16.23 12.35
N ALA A 264 7.13 -16.79 11.34
CA ALA A 264 5.79 -16.44 10.94
C ALA A 264 4.81 -16.67 12.10
N THR A 265 3.89 -15.74 12.31
CA THR A 265 2.87 -15.83 13.34
C THR A 265 1.48 -15.81 12.71
N ALA A 266 0.49 -16.32 13.41
CA ALA A 266 -0.90 -16.30 13.00
C ALA A 266 -1.82 -15.99 14.17
N ILE A 267 -2.90 -15.27 13.91
CA ILE A 267 -3.97 -15.00 14.88
C ILE A 267 -5.22 -15.80 14.51
N MET A 268 -5.61 -16.69 15.41
CA MET A 268 -6.93 -17.30 15.36
C MET A 268 -7.91 -16.39 16.11
N LEU A 269 -9.04 -16.04 15.50
CA LEU A 269 -10.01 -15.11 16.05
C LEU A 269 -11.42 -15.73 16.07
N SER A 270 -12.11 -15.50 17.17
CA SER A 270 -13.56 -15.71 17.30
C SER A 270 -14.19 -14.41 17.82
N ALA A 271 -15.28 -13.98 17.20
CA ALA A 271 -16.05 -12.80 17.62
C ALA A 271 -17.51 -13.21 17.89
N ARG A 272 -18.07 -12.78 19.02
CA ARG A 272 -19.45 -13.09 19.43
C ARG A 272 -20.15 -11.87 20.02
N GLY A 273 -21.44 -11.80 19.82
CA GLY A 273 -22.27 -10.67 20.30
C GLY A 273 -22.45 -9.58 19.25
N SER A 274 -23.23 -8.57 19.57
CA SER A 274 -23.54 -7.45 18.66
C SER A 274 -22.98 -6.12 19.15
N SER A 275 -23.07 -5.81 20.43
CA SER A 275 -22.40 -4.67 21.10
C SER A 275 -22.64 -4.76 22.60
N PRO A 276 -21.66 -5.06 23.46
CA PRO A 276 -20.26 -5.32 23.09
C PRO A 276 -20.06 -6.60 22.27
N VAL A 277 -19.10 -6.57 21.37
CA VAL A 277 -18.60 -7.75 20.70
C VAL A 277 -17.46 -8.30 21.53
N THR A 278 -17.61 -9.51 22.07
CA THR A 278 -16.52 -10.20 22.74
C THR A 278 -15.66 -10.89 21.68
N ILE A 279 -14.40 -10.48 21.61
CA ILE A 279 -13.39 -11.15 20.80
C ILE A 279 -12.53 -12.05 21.68
N SER A 280 -12.19 -13.22 21.18
CA SER A 280 -11.23 -14.12 21.81
C SER A 280 -10.40 -14.81 20.74
N GLY A 281 -9.16 -15.13 21.07
CA GLY A 281 -8.28 -15.75 20.10
C GLY A 281 -6.95 -16.17 20.69
N ALA A 282 -6.04 -16.55 19.81
CA ALA A 282 -4.68 -16.88 20.18
C ALA A 282 -3.70 -16.45 19.09
N LEU A 283 -2.54 -15.96 19.50
CA LEU A 283 -1.39 -15.72 18.65
C LEU A 283 -0.41 -16.88 18.79
N VAL A 284 -0.04 -17.47 17.68
CA VAL A 284 0.87 -18.62 17.62
C VAL A 284 1.96 -18.41 16.60
N ASN A 285 3.14 -18.96 16.87
CA ASN A 285 4.18 -19.14 15.87
C ASN A 285 3.76 -20.29 14.95
N THR A 286 3.69 -20.08 13.65
CA THR A 286 3.18 -21.07 12.70
C THR A 286 4.11 -22.24 12.48
N ALA A 287 5.42 -22.00 12.51
CA ALA A 287 6.43 -23.02 12.29
C ALA A 287 6.56 -23.99 13.49
N THR A 288 6.62 -23.42 14.70
CA THR A 288 6.83 -24.21 15.93
C THR A 288 5.51 -24.60 16.60
N ARG A 289 4.38 -24.00 16.20
CA ARG A 289 3.05 -24.11 16.83
C ARG A 289 3.05 -23.66 18.29
N ARG A 290 4.08 -22.94 18.72
CA ARG A 290 4.18 -22.42 20.09
C ARG A 290 3.33 -21.16 20.26
N PRO A 291 2.71 -20.97 21.43
CA PRO A 291 2.02 -19.71 21.73
C PRO A 291 3.01 -18.56 21.80
N VAL A 292 2.55 -17.37 21.45
CA VAL A 292 3.31 -16.11 21.58
C VAL A 292 2.70 -15.30 22.73
N PRO A 293 3.29 -15.36 23.93
CA PRO A 293 2.75 -14.72 25.13
C PRO A 293 3.27 -13.28 25.30
N GLY A 294 2.53 -12.50 26.10
CA GLY A 294 2.98 -11.22 26.62
C GLY A 294 3.02 -10.09 25.60
N VAL A 295 2.43 -10.27 24.43
CA VAL A 295 2.41 -9.22 23.39
C VAL A 295 1.08 -8.49 23.36
N THR A 296 1.14 -7.19 23.13
CA THR A 296 -0.04 -6.34 22.96
C THR A 296 -0.48 -6.36 21.51
N LEU A 297 -1.78 -6.57 21.30
CA LEU A 297 -2.42 -6.60 20.00
C LEU A 297 -3.19 -5.31 19.75
N SER A 298 -3.38 -4.95 18.50
CA SER A 298 -4.27 -3.87 18.08
C SER A 298 -5.61 -4.44 17.61
N VAL A 299 -6.69 -3.72 17.84
CA VAL A 299 -8.02 -4.06 17.31
C VAL A 299 -8.47 -2.93 16.41
N ARG A 300 -8.84 -3.24 15.19
CA ARG A 300 -9.34 -2.27 14.22
C ARG A 300 -10.70 -2.64 13.66
N LEU A 301 -11.45 -1.64 13.26
CA LEU A 301 -12.79 -1.76 12.69
C LEU A 301 -12.84 -1.07 11.34
N ARG A 302 -13.54 -1.70 10.39
CA ARG A 302 -13.92 -1.09 9.12
C ARG A 302 -15.43 -1.14 9.00
N ALA A 303 -16.07 0.00 8.92
CA ALA A 303 -17.53 0.04 8.76
C ALA A 303 -17.96 -0.70 7.49
N LYS A 304 -19.08 -1.42 7.54
CA LYS A 304 -19.65 -2.05 6.33
C LYS A 304 -19.90 -0.96 5.28
N GLY A 305 -19.42 -1.17 4.06
CA GLY A 305 -19.48 -0.19 2.97
C GLY A 305 -18.37 0.88 3.00
N SER A 306 -17.36 0.75 3.88
CA SER A 306 -16.18 1.62 3.92
C SER A 306 -14.93 0.82 3.55
N THR A 307 -13.98 1.47 2.93
CA THR A 307 -12.62 0.92 2.66
C THR A 307 -11.65 1.22 3.80
N LEU A 308 -12.00 2.13 4.72
CA LEU A 308 -11.08 2.63 5.75
C LEU A 308 -11.16 1.82 7.04
N TRP A 309 -10.01 1.36 7.50
CA TRP A 309 -9.83 0.78 8.81
C TRP A 309 -9.55 1.86 9.86
N SER A 310 -10.20 1.76 11.00
CA SER A 310 -9.94 2.64 12.16
C SER A 310 -9.46 1.79 13.32
N THR A 311 -8.28 2.10 13.86
CA THR A 311 -7.76 1.42 15.04
C THR A 311 -8.51 1.90 16.28
N THR A 312 -9.07 0.97 17.03
CA THR A 312 -9.78 1.25 18.30
C THR A 312 -8.78 1.52 19.43
N THR A 313 -9.30 1.90 20.59
CA THR A 313 -8.49 2.00 21.83
C THR A 313 -8.26 0.66 22.53
N VAL A 314 -8.92 -0.40 22.06
CA VAL A 314 -8.82 -1.74 22.65
C VAL A 314 -7.47 -2.35 22.31
N ARG A 315 -6.73 -2.74 23.37
CA ARG A 315 -5.36 -3.30 23.25
C ARG A 315 -5.26 -4.55 24.12
N PRO A 316 -5.77 -5.71 23.65
CA PRO A 316 -5.61 -6.96 24.40
C PRO A 316 -4.14 -7.39 24.42
N THR A 317 -3.73 -8.01 25.54
CA THR A 317 -2.42 -8.63 25.67
C THR A 317 -2.58 -10.15 25.73
N THR A 318 -1.69 -10.88 25.09
CA THR A 318 -1.71 -12.35 25.13
C THR A 318 -1.21 -12.87 26.47
N ASP A 319 -1.90 -13.87 27.01
CA ASP A 319 -1.53 -14.58 28.24
C ASP A 319 -0.34 -15.54 28.02
N SER A 320 0.06 -16.28 29.06
CA SER A 320 1.14 -17.27 28.99
C SER A 320 0.90 -18.41 27.97
N ARG A 321 -0.33 -18.56 27.48
CA ARG A 321 -0.72 -19.52 26.45
C ARG A 321 -0.98 -18.84 25.11
N GLY A 322 -0.55 -17.59 24.94
CA GLY A 322 -0.76 -16.81 23.73
C GLY A 322 -2.23 -16.41 23.48
N ARG A 323 -3.13 -16.60 24.44
CA ARG A 323 -4.57 -16.32 24.29
C ARG A 323 -4.87 -14.89 24.69
N PHE A 324 -5.89 -14.32 24.05
CA PHE A 324 -6.42 -13.00 24.40
C PHE A 324 -7.93 -13.00 24.40
N THR A 325 -8.49 -12.06 25.14
CA THR A 325 -9.94 -11.76 25.15
C THR A 325 -10.11 -10.27 25.38
N ALA A 326 -11.05 -9.65 24.68
CA ALA A 326 -11.43 -8.26 24.89
C ALA A 326 -12.87 -8.00 24.44
N ASN A 327 -13.43 -6.87 24.89
CA ASN A 327 -14.71 -6.37 24.41
C ASN A 327 -14.49 -5.16 23.49
N VAL A 328 -15.16 -5.17 22.36
CA VAL A 328 -15.14 -4.11 21.35
C VAL A 328 -16.55 -3.54 21.21
N TYR A 329 -16.67 -2.24 21.07
CA TYR A 329 -17.95 -1.53 21.04
C TYR A 329 -18.13 -0.82 19.68
N PRO A 330 -18.44 -1.56 18.61
CA PRO A 330 -18.70 -0.91 17.32
C PRO A 330 -20.02 -0.13 17.39
N SER A 331 -20.02 1.09 16.86
CA SER A 331 -21.21 1.93 16.76
C SER A 331 -22.13 1.60 15.58
N ARG A 332 -21.65 0.76 14.66
CA ARG A 332 -22.35 0.28 13.46
C ARG A 332 -21.77 -1.04 13.00
N SER A 333 -22.51 -1.74 12.15
CA SER A 333 -22.02 -2.99 11.55
C SER A 333 -20.66 -2.77 10.87
N SER A 334 -19.67 -3.54 11.28
CA SER A 334 -18.27 -3.35 10.89
C SER A 334 -17.55 -4.67 10.73
N TYR A 335 -16.59 -4.72 9.82
CA TYR A 335 -15.57 -5.75 9.83
C TYR A 335 -14.62 -5.50 10.99
N LEU A 336 -14.21 -6.55 11.68
CA LEU A 336 -13.32 -6.49 12.83
C LEU A 336 -12.05 -7.27 12.53
N GLN A 337 -10.90 -6.70 12.86
CA GLN A 337 -9.61 -7.37 12.71
C GLN A 337 -8.76 -7.16 13.96
N VAL A 338 -8.04 -8.19 14.36
CA VAL A 338 -7.01 -8.14 15.40
C VAL A 338 -5.65 -8.25 14.73
N VAL A 339 -4.74 -7.38 15.15
CA VAL A 339 -3.41 -7.21 14.52
C VAL A 339 -2.32 -7.36 15.57
N TYR A 340 -1.30 -8.10 15.22
CA TYR A 340 0.00 -8.12 15.88
C TYR A 340 1.02 -7.46 14.96
N ASP A 341 1.65 -6.39 15.39
CA ASP A 341 2.57 -5.59 14.57
C ASP A 341 3.93 -6.26 14.34
N GLY A 342 4.16 -7.42 14.96
CA GLY A 342 5.44 -8.09 14.88
C GLY A 342 6.46 -7.60 15.91
N SER A 343 7.64 -8.20 15.86
CA SER A 343 8.82 -7.83 16.65
C SER A 343 10.08 -8.06 15.81
N SER A 344 11.24 -7.81 16.37
CA SER A 344 12.52 -8.15 15.70
C SER A 344 12.74 -9.64 15.41
N ALA A 345 11.95 -10.53 16.04
CA ALA A 345 12.08 -11.98 15.89
C ALA A 345 10.82 -12.63 15.28
N LEU A 346 9.66 -12.01 15.41
CA LEU A 346 8.38 -12.57 15.02
C LEU A 346 7.71 -11.65 13.98
N GLY A 347 7.27 -12.22 12.87
CA GLY A 347 6.53 -11.51 11.84
C GLY A 347 5.19 -10.99 12.32
N PRO A 348 4.63 -9.95 11.66
CA PRO A 348 3.29 -9.47 11.94
C PRO A 348 2.25 -10.55 11.65
N ALA A 349 1.09 -10.42 12.28
CA ALA A 349 -0.04 -11.32 12.05
C ALA A 349 -1.37 -10.56 12.06
N PHE A 350 -2.27 -11.01 11.22
CA PHE A 350 -3.62 -10.49 11.10
C PHE A 350 -4.62 -11.61 11.31
N SER A 351 -5.71 -11.32 11.99
CA SER A 351 -6.81 -12.27 12.09
C SER A 351 -7.65 -12.26 10.82
N THR A 352 -8.51 -13.28 10.66
CA THR A 352 -9.69 -13.18 9.79
C THR A 352 -10.52 -11.93 10.13
N THR A 353 -11.33 -11.48 9.19
CA THR A 353 -12.11 -10.23 9.28
C THR A 353 -13.62 -10.49 9.38
N PRO A 354 -14.13 -11.03 10.50
CA PRO A 354 -15.56 -11.29 10.64
C PRO A 354 -16.37 -9.99 10.62
N LEU A 355 -17.50 -10.00 9.90
CA LEU A 355 -18.49 -8.94 9.98
C LEU A 355 -19.26 -9.05 11.31
N VAL A 356 -19.11 -8.06 12.16
CA VAL A 356 -19.89 -7.92 13.39
C VAL A 356 -21.07 -6.98 13.11
N ARG A 357 -22.29 -7.45 13.42
CA ARG A 357 -23.52 -6.70 13.18
C ARG A 357 -23.93 -5.99 14.45
N VAL A 358 -24.26 -4.71 14.33
CA VAL A 358 -24.88 -3.93 15.39
C VAL A 358 -26.35 -3.83 15.03
N GLY A 359 -27.20 -4.37 15.90
CA GLY A 359 -28.65 -4.34 15.76
C GLY A 359 -29.25 -2.98 16.08
#